data_16440e8020cd2246531efea7245db310
#
_entry.id   16440e8020cd2246531efea7245db310
#
_cell.length_a   1.000
_cell.length_b   1.000
_cell.length_c   1.000
_cell.angle_alpha   90.00
_cell.angle_beta   90.00
_cell.angle_gamma   90.00
#
_symmetry.space_group_name_H-M   'P 1'
#
loop_
_entity.id
_entity.type
_entity.pdbx_description
1 polymer ?
#
loop_
_entity_poly.entity_id
_entity_poly.type
_entity_poly.pdbx_seq_one_letter_code
_entity_poly.pdbx_strand_id
1 'polypeptide(L)'
;MAKQICKKLMLVLVALVLFSVQEAATTAGRKILTDLEIRKELRRLNKPAIKIIKSEDGDIIDCVDIYKQPAFDHPLLENHTIQMRPSIYNGESTSSSKPLEQLWHKSGSCPQGTIPIQRAQKRHLLGAISLDASQLESSKVSIDDRNKGGAGIINVWNIHVEPRDFSKASIFVGRRDNFDLIDAGWIVSRSMFGDDATRLYGFWGTTSDNLGCYNLKCPGFVQVSQKIALGTVFTPTSVYGGLQKVLDLKIFKDKATSNWWLVLGDESVGYWPSSLFKNMADHADYVQWGGQVLNTAPGGSHTSTQMGSGHFPNEGFQKAAFFDKCVYFYTDDIVGMTPYYSKSKVSKPACYDVSDVSVLKGTPGVQFFYGGPGGPNCS
;
A
#
# COMPACT_ATOMS: atom_id res chain seq x y z
N MET A 1 60.45 -22.72 12.88
CA MET A 1 60.19 -21.30 12.55
C MET A 1 59.41 -21.10 11.26
N ALA A 2 59.75 -21.69 10.12
CA ALA A 2 59.04 -21.46 8.83
C ALA A 2 57.53 -21.81 8.83
N LYS A 3 57.10 -22.92 9.45
CA LYS A 3 55.67 -23.32 9.55
C LYS A 3 54.81 -22.34 10.37
N GLN A 4 55.38 -21.63 11.32
CA GLN A 4 54.65 -20.67 12.17
C GLN A 4 54.51 -19.31 11.49
N ILE A 5 55.46 -18.94 10.65
CA ILE A 5 55.41 -17.72 9.81
C ILE A 5 54.37 -17.90 8.70
N CYS A 6 54.32 -19.08 8.07
CA CYS A 6 53.31 -19.37 7.01
C CYS A 6 51.87 -19.36 7.55
N LYS A 7 51.60 -19.87 8.76
CA LYS A 7 50.29 -19.80 9.43
C LYS A 7 49.88 -18.37 9.78
N LYS A 8 50.81 -17.52 10.22
CA LYS A 8 50.51 -16.10 10.50
C LYS A 8 50.23 -15.32 9.22
N LEU A 9 50.98 -15.56 8.13
CA LEU A 9 50.73 -14.93 6.84
C LEU A 9 49.35 -15.35 6.24
N MET A 10 48.97 -16.62 6.38
CA MET A 10 47.69 -17.12 5.92
C MET A 10 46.49 -16.54 6.71
N LEU A 11 46.66 -16.36 8.03
CA LEU A 11 45.64 -15.70 8.87
C LEU A 11 45.48 -14.21 8.56
N VAL A 12 46.56 -13.50 8.24
CA VAL A 12 46.49 -12.08 7.82
C VAL A 12 45.86 -11.92 6.44
N LEU A 13 46.14 -12.83 5.49
CA LEU A 13 45.50 -12.85 4.18
C LEU A 13 43.99 -13.16 4.27
N VAL A 14 43.60 -14.11 5.11
CA VAL A 14 42.18 -14.42 5.35
C VAL A 14 41.46 -13.25 6.03
N ALA A 15 42.10 -12.57 6.99
CA ALA A 15 41.55 -11.38 7.62
C ALA A 15 41.38 -10.21 6.62
N LEU A 16 42.35 -9.99 5.72
CA LEU A 16 42.29 -8.97 4.68
C LEU A 16 41.21 -9.27 3.63
N VAL A 17 41.02 -10.55 3.25
CA VAL A 17 39.94 -10.96 2.36
C VAL A 17 38.56 -10.83 3.03
N LEU A 18 38.43 -11.15 4.31
CA LEU A 18 37.23 -10.97 5.08
C LEU A 18 36.89 -9.46 5.27
N PHE A 19 37.92 -8.62 5.49
CA PHE A 19 37.72 -7.17 5.56
C PHE A 19 37.26 -6.59 4.21
N SER A 20 37.86 -6.99 3.09
CA SER A 20 37.46 -6.55 1.75
C SER A 20 36.06 -7.06 1.32
N VAL A 21 35.67 -8.26 1.77
CA VAL A 21 34.29 -8.79 1.56
C VAL A 21 33.30 -8.07 2.47
N GLN A 22 33.68 -7.66 3.67
CA GLN A 22 32.85 -6.92 4.58
C GLN A 22 32.65 -5.46 4.15
N GLU A 23 33.69 -4.80 3.58
CA GLU A 23 33.53 -3.49 2.92
C GLU A 23 32.69 -3.57 1.63
N ALA A 24 32.77 -4.65 0.87
CA ALA A 24 31.92 -4.86 -0.30
C ALA A 24 30.44 -5.15 0.07
N ALA A 25 30.18 -5.74 1.25
CA ALA A 25 28.83 -5.99 1.74
C ALA A 25 28.16 -4.76 2.39
N THR A 26 28.97 -3.81 2.90
CA THR A 26 28.45 -2.54 3.48
C THR A 26 28.24 -1.44 2.44
N THR A 27 28.70 -1.64 1.20
CA THR A 27 28.44 -0.78 0.04
C THR A 27 27.39 -1.37 -0.92
N ALA A 28 26.38 -2.08 -0.42
CA ALA A 28 25.10 -2.17 -1.11
C ALA A 28 24.43 -0.78 -1.09
N GLY A 29 25.25 0.21 -1.47
CA GLY A 29 24.91 1.60 -1.58
C GLY A 29 23.79 1.76 -2.61
N ARG A 30 22.75 2.45 -2.22
CA ARG A 30 21.71 2.99 -3.06
C ARG A 30 22.32 3.38 -4.41
N LYS A 31 22.03 2.61 -5.48
CA LYS A 31 22.50 2.92 -6.82
C LYS A 31 21.95 4.31 -7.17
N ILE A 32 22.80 5.33 -7.16
CA ILE A 32 22.43 6.67 -7.59
C ILE A 32 22.19 6.59 -9.09
N LEU A 33 20.93 6.68 -9.51
CA LEU A 33 20.56 6.71 -10.92
C LEU A 33 21.17 7.95 -11.58
N THR A 34 21.81 7.78 -12.71
CA THR A 34 22.26 8.90 -13.53
C THR A 34 21.06 9.65 -14.13
N ASP A 35 21.23 10.90 -14.52
CA ASP A 35 20.16 11.66 -15.18
C ASP A 35 19.65 10.98 -16.46
N LEU A 36 20.49 10.23 -17.15
CA LEU A 36 20.09 9.46 -18.34
C LEU A 36 19.19 8.26 -17.95
N GLU A 37 19.55 7.51 -16.90
CA GLU A 37 18.75 6.40 -16.39
C GLU A 37 17.40 6.91 -15.87
N ILE A 38 17.39 8.03 -15.15
CA ILE A 38 16.15 8.69 -14.69
C ILE A 38 15.25 9.05 -15.88
N ARG A 39 15.79 9.68 -16.92
CA ARG A 39 15.01 10.06 -18.12
C ARG A 39 14.47 8.82 -18.86
N LYS A 40 15.26 7.74 -18.93
CA LYS A 40 14.85 6.48 -19.54
C LYS A 40 13.69 5.86 -18.77
N GLU A 41 13.79 5.81 -17.44
CA GLU A 41 12.77 5.25 -16.59
C GLU A 41 11.48 6.07 -16.60
N LEU A 42 11.58 7.41 -16.56
CA LEU A 42 10.42 8.30 -16.68
C LEU A 42 9.68 8.12 -18.02
N ARG A 43 10.41 7.90 -19.14
CA ARG A 43 9.79 7.61 -20.45
C ARG A 43 9.09 6.26 -20.48
N ARG A 44 9.62 5.26 -19.75
CA ARG A 44 9.00 3.93 -19.64
C ARG A 44 7.69 3.98 -18.86
N LEU A 45 7.69 4.72 -17.75
CA LEU A 45 6.54 4.82 -16.84
C LEU A 45 5.41 5.70 -17.38
N ASN A 46 5.77 6.83 -18.02
CA ASN A 46 4.79 7.81 -18.49
C ASN A 46 4.31 7.47 -19.89
N LYS A 47 3.08 7.04 -20.00
CA LYS A 47 2.42 6.75 -21.28
C LYS A 47 1.97 8.04 -21.96
N PRO A 48 1.80 8.05 -23.29
CA PRO A 48 1.28 9.22 -24.02
C PRO A 48 -0.10 9.62 -23.49
N ALA A 49 -0.23 10.86 -23.04
CA ALA A 49 -1.47 11.42 -22.51
C ALA A 49 -2.29 12.09 -23.62
N ILE A 50 -3.60 11.83 -23.67
CA ILE A 50 -4.56 12.54 -24.53
C ILE A 50 -4.87 13.94 -23.93
N LYS A 51 -4.92 14.03 -22.60
CA LYS A 51 -5.09 15.27 -21.84
C LYS A 51 -4.18 15.25 -20.62
N ILE A 52 -3.69 16.42 -20.23
CA ILE A 52 -2.87 16.60 -19.03
C ILE A 52 -3.60 17.53 -18.08
N ILE A 53 -3.73 17.12 -16.81
CA ILE A 53 -4.32 17.93 -15.75
C ILE A 53 -3.23 18.20 -14.71
N LYS A 54 -3.04 19.48 -14.37
CA LYS A 54 -2.10 19.91 -13.32
C LYS A 54 -2.89 20.16 -12.06
N SER A 55 -2.63 19.38 -11.02
CA SER A 55 -3.24 19.52 -9.70
C SER A 55 -2.57 20.63 -8.89
N GLU A 56 -3.32 21.21 -7.95
CA GLU A 56 -2.84 22.31 -7.08
C GLU A 56 -1.65 21.89 -6.19
N ASP A 57 -1.54 20.61 -5.86
CA ASP A 57 -0.45 20.02 -5.06
C ASP A 57 0.84 19.75 -5.87
N GLY A 58 0.86 20.11 -7.16
CA GLY A 58 1.97 19.87 -8.06
C GLY A 58 2.00 18.49 -8.69
N ASP A 59 0.99 17.65 -8.44
CA ASP A 59 0.80 16.42 -9.19
C ASP A 59 0.37 16.72 -10.64
N ILE A 60 0.80 15.87 -11.55
CA ILE A 60 0.38 15.88 -12.94
C ILE A 60 -0.39 14.60 -13.21
N ILE A 61 -1.62 14.73 -13.68
CA ILE A 61 -2.47 13.60 -14.06
C ILE A 61 -2.49 13.50 -15.57
N ASP A 62 -2.04 12.38 -16.08
CA ASP A 62 -2.10 12.02 -17.48
C ASP A 62 -3.38 11.23 -17.74
N CYS A 63 -4.26 11.75 -18.58
CA CYS A 63 -5.41 11.02 -19.09
C CYS A 63 -4.95 10.14 -20.26
N VAL A 64 -4.70 8.88 -19.98
CA VAL A 64 -4.16 7.90 -20.92
C VAL A 64 -5.28 7.05 -21.49
N ASP A 65 -5.21 6.75 -22.79
CA ASP A 65 -6.10 5.78 -23.43
C ASP A 65 -6.14 4.46 -22.64
N ILE A 66 -7.32 3.99 -22.28
CA ILE A 66 -7.50 2.81 -21.43
C ILE A 66 -6.80 1.57 -21.98
N TYR A 67 -6.66 1.45 -23.31
CA TYR A 67 -5.96 0.33 -23.96
C TYR A 67 -4.44 0.52 -24.06
N LYS A 68 -3.92 1.70 -23.67
CA LYS A 68 -2.49 2.03 -23.69
C LYS A 68 -1.88 2.20 -22.30
N GLN A 69 -2.60 1.77 -21.27
CA GLN A 69 -2.13 1.86 -19.89
C GLN A 69 -0.93 0.94 -19.60
N PRO A 70 -0.12 1.24 -18.56
CA PRO A 70 1.08 0.45 -18.23
C PRO A 70 0.82 -1.04 -17.97
N ALA A 71 -0.39 -1.42 -17.56
CA ALA A 71 -0.77 -2.80 -17.28
C ALA A 71 -0.39 -3.76 -18.42
N PHE A 72 -0.59 -3.34 -19.67
CA PHE A 72 -0.38 -4.18 -20.87
C PHE A 72 1.07 -4.27 -21.33
N ASP A 73 2.01 -3.62 -20.64
CA ASP A 73 3.44 -3.91 -20.81
C ASP A 73 3.85 -5.22 -20.12
N HIS A 74 2.95 -5.83 -19.32
CA HIS A 74 3.22 -7.11 -18.68
C HIS A 74 3.05 -8.26 -19.69
N PRO A 75 4.04 -9.17 -19.83
CA PRO A 75 3.98 -10.25 -20.83
C PRO A 75 2.72 -11.14 -20.75
N LEU A 76 2.23 -11.38 -19.53
CA LEU A 76 1.00 -12.16 -19.31
C LEU A 76 -0.29 -11.43 -19.72
N LEU A 77 -0.22 -10.14 -20.03
CA LEU A 77 -1.37 -9.29 -20.35
C LEU A 77 -1.38 -8.75 -21.79
N GLU A 78 -0.50 -9.22 -22.65
CA GLU A 78 -0.37 -8.77 -24.06
C GLU A 78 -1.69 -8.85 -24.83
N ASN A 79 -2.49 -9.90 -24.59
CA ASN A 79 -3.79 -10.12 -25.24
C ASN A 79 -4.96 -10.03 -24.24
N HIS A 80 -4.78 -9.33 -23.14
CA HIS A 80 -5.78 -9.24 -22.09
C HIS A 80 -6.98 -8.38 -22.51
N THR A 81 -8.19 -8.93 -22.37
CA THR A 81 -9.44 -8.18 -22.59
C THR A 81 -9.83 -7.46 -21.30
N ILE A 82 -10.04 -6.15 -21.37
CA ILE A 82 -10.41 -5.34 -20.21
C ILE A 82 -11.78 -5.75 -19.71
N GLN A 83 -11.88 -6.10 -18.44
CA GLN A 83 -13.14 -6.24 -17.73
C GLN A 83 -13.51 -4.88 -17.13
N MET A 84 -14.56 -4.23 -17.67
CA MET A 84 -14.91 -2.85 -17.27
C MET A 84 -15.56 -2.75 -15.89
N ARG A 85 -16.08 -3.85 -15.33
CA ARG A 85 -16.73 -3.94 -14.01
C ARG A 85 -16.74 -5.38 -13.50
N PRO A 86 -16.78 -5.58 -12.18
CA PRO A 86 -16.93 -6.91 -11.60
C PRO A 86 -18.27 -7.55 -11.99
N SER A 87 -18.31 -8.89 -12.02
CA SER A 87 -19.49 -9.63 -12.46
C SER A 87 -20.67 -9.61 -11.47
N ILE A 88 -20.39 -9.45 -10.17
CA ILE A 88 -21.38 -9.58 -9.07
C ILE A 88 -21.60 -8.25 -8.32
N TYR A 89 -20.96 -7.18 -8.74
CA TYR A 89 -21.02 -5.92 -7.99
C TYR A 89 -22.27 -5.09 -8.35
N ASN A 90 -23.23 -5.00 -7.43
CA ASN A 90 -24.48 -4.25 -7.62
C ASN A 90 -24.38 -2.77 -7.19
N GLY A 91 -23.19 -2.26 -6.86
CA GLY A 91 -22.95 -0.83 -6.61
C GLY A 91 -23.57 -0.25 -5.33
N GLU A 92 -24.05 -1.08 -4.40
CA GLU A 92 -24.57 -0.57 -3.14
C GLU A 92 -23.43 -0.22 -2.18
N SER A 93 -23.21 1.09 -1.98
CA SER A 93 -22.31 1.58 -0.93
C SER A 93 -22.96 1.37 0.44
N THR A 94 -22.20 0.77 1.35
CA THR A 94 -22.59 0.65 2.75
C THR A 94 -22.33 1.92 3.55
N SER A 95 -21.73 2.93 2.94
CA SER A 95 -21.36 4.20 3.54
C SER A 95 -22.26 5.33 3.08
N SER A 96 -22.94 6.00 4.00
CA SER A 96 -23.65 7.25 3.76
C SER A 96 -22.72 8.48 3.68
N SER A 97 -21.41 8.28 3.83
CA SER A 97 -20.42 9.35 3.77
C SER A 97 -20.14 9.74 2.31
N LYS A 98 -20.04 11.05 2.04
CA LYS A 98 -19.58 11.52 0.74
C LYS A 98 -18.19 10.92 0.45
N PRO A 99 -17.96 10.41 -0.77
CA PRO A 99 -16.67 9.89 -1.18
C PRO A 99 -15.54 10.89 -0.88
N LEU A 100 -14.37 10.39 -0.49
CA LEU A 100 -13.18 11.23 -0.42
C LEU A 100 -12.84 11.73 -1.83
N GLU A 101 -12.67 13.04 -1.94
CA GLU A 101 -12.30 13.67 -3.20
C GLU A 101 -10.78 13.66 -3.35
N GLN A 102 -10.32 13.37 -4.56
CA GLN A 102 -8.92 13.56 -4.91
C GLN A 102 -8.71 15.01 -5.36
N LEU A 103 -7.65 15.63 -4.89
CA LEU A 103 -7.42 17.07 -5.06
C LEU A 103 -7.41 17.50 -6.54
N TRP A 104 -6.89 16.66 -7.44
CA TRP A 104 -6.80 16.92 -8.88
C TRP A 104 -8.15 17.15 -9.57
N HIS A 105 -9.27 16.66 -9.01
CA HIS A 105 -10.63 16.88 -9.57
C HIS A 105 -10.99 18.36 -9.68
N LYS A 106 -10.44 19.21 -8.80
CA LYS A 106 -10.64 20.66 -8.85
C LYS A 106 -10.08 21.28 -10.14
N SER A 107 -9.07 20.64 -10.75
CA SER A 107 -8.40 21.12 -11.95
C SER A 107 -8.96 20.51 -13.24
N GLY A 108 -9.96 19.61 -13.15
CA GLY A 108 -10.64 19.03 -14.29
C GLY A 108 -10.92 17.54 -14.20
N SER A 109 -11.28 16.95 -15.35
CA SER A 109 -11.61 15.53 -15.50
C SER A 109 -10.98 14.95 -16.77
N CYS A 110 -10.78 13.65 -16.78
CA CYS A 110 -10.32 12.92 -17.96
C CYS A 110 -11.44 12.71 -18.98
N PRO A 111 -11.15 12.75 -20.29
CA PRO A 111 -12.10 12.43 -21.35
C PRO A 111 -12.57 10.98 -21.31
N GLN A 112 -13.73 10.71 -21.91
CA GLN A 112 -14.25 9.35 -22.06
C GLN A 112 -13.22 8.46 -22.80
N GLY A 113 -13.10 7.20 -22.37
CA GLY A 113 -12.14 6.24 -22.93
C GLY A 113 -10.70 6.39 -22.42
N THR A 114 -10.48 7.32 -21.49
CA THR A 114 -9.19 7.49 -20.83
C THR A 114 -9.25 7.25 -19.33
N ILE A 115 -8.12 6.91 -18.74
CA ILE A 115 -7.97 6.74 -17.29
C ILE A 115 -6.95 7.75 -16.74
N PRO A 116 -7.17 8.28 -15.52
CA PRO A 116 -6.23 9.18 -14.89
C PRO A 116 -5.05 8.39 -14.28
N ILE A 117 -3.84 8.74 -14.68
CA ILE A 117 -2.60 8.16 -14.15
C ILE A 117 -1.74 9.30 -13.58
N GLN A 118 -1.30 9.18 -12.33
CA GLN A 118 -0.32 10.10 -11.77
C GLN A 118 0.99 9.99 -12.56
N ARG A 119 1.42 11.07 -13.19
CA ARG A 119 2.69 11.11 -13.93
C ARG A 119 3.86 10.87 -12.98
N ALA A 120 4.70 9.90 -13.31
CA ALA A 120 5.97 9.70 -12.61
C ALA A 120 6.88 10.92 -12.82
N GLN A 121 7.44 11.45 -11.73
CA GLN A 121 8.36 12.58 -11.70
C GLN A 121 9.71 12.15 -11.11
N LYS A 122 10.77 12.92 -11.36
CA LYS A 122 12.12 12.64 -10.84
C LYS A 122 12.11 12.38 -9.32
N ARG A 123 11.33 13.15 -8.55
CA ARG A 123 11.17 13.01 -7.11
C ARG A 123 10.69 11.59 -6.70
N HIS A 124 9.82 10.96 -7.49
CA HIS A 124 9.28 9.63 -7.23
C HIS A 124 10.30 8.50 -7.45
N LEU A 125 11.29 8.72 -8.31
CA LEU A 125 12.36 7.74 -8.58
C LEU A 125 13.50 7.84 -7.57
N LEU A 126 13.82 9.05 -7.11
CA LEU A 126 14.90 9.30 -6.15
C LEU A 126 14.54 8.81 -4.73
N GLY A 127 13.26 8.66 -4.43
CA GLY A 127 12.71 8.25 -3.16
C GLY A 127 12.54 6.74 -2.97
N ALA A 128 12.99 5.89 -3.90
CA ALA A 128 12.83 4.45 -3.76
C ALA A 128 13.38 3.93 -2.41
N ILE A 129 12.51 3.35 -1.59
CA ILE A 129 12.85 2.81 -0.28
C ILE A 129 13.35 1.38 -0.47
N SER A 130 14.53 1.09 0.07
CA SER A 130 14.92 -0.30 0.32
C SER A 130 14.15 -0.75 1.56
N LEU A 131 13.17 -1.63 1.39
CA LEU A 131 12.38 -2.16 2.49
C LEU A 131 13.17 -3.25 3.20
N ASP A 132 13.64 -2.96 4.42
CA ASP A 132 14.03 -3.98 5.36
C ASP A 132 12.81 -4.37 6.19
N ALA A 133 12.34 -5.60 6.03
CA ALA A 133 11.15 -6.10 6.73
C ALA A 133 11.30 -6.04 8.27
N SER A 134 12.53 -6.05 8.80
CA SER A 134 12.80 -5.93 10.23
C SER A 134 12.48 -4.53 10.80
N GLN A 135 12.43 -3.52 9.93
CA GLN A 135 12.09 -2.14 10.27
C GLN A 135 10.59 -1.84 10.18
N LEU A 136 9.79 -2.82 9.78
CA LEU A 136 8.33 -2.67 9.65
C LEU A 136 7.65 -2.93 11.00
N GLU A 137 6.91 -1.94 11.46
CA GLU A 137 6.12 -2.02 12.68
C GLU A 137 4.63 -1.89 12.36
N SER A 138 3.80 -2.62 13.10
CA SER A 138 2.36 -2.69 12.79
C SER A 138 1.49 -2.79 14.03
N SER A 139 0.30 -2.18 13.94
CA SER A 139 -0.84 -2.40 14.83
C SER A 139 -2.02 -2.81 13.97
N LYS A 140 -2.45 -4.07 14.13
CA LYS A 140 -3.35 -4.72 13.18
C LYS A 140 -4.27 -5.75 13.80
N VAL A 141 -5.39 -5.97 13.11
CA VAL A 141 -6.32 -7.08 13.30
C VAL A 141 -6.29 -7.95 12.06
N SER A 142 -6.29 -9.26 12.22
CA SER A 142 -6.20 -10.18 11.09
C SER A 142 -7.02 -11.43 11.30
N ILE A 143 -7.39 -12.09 10.21
CA ILE A 143 -7.98 -13.42 10.21
C ILE A 143 -7.17 -14.34 9.30
N ASP A 144 -6.99 -15.57 9.80
CA ASP A 144 -6.34 -16.67 9.11
C ASP A 144 -7.40 -17.66 8.68
N ASP A 145 -7.95 -17.46 7.50
CA ASP A 145 -8.97 -18.33 6.92
C ASP A 145 -8.95 -18.22 5.40
N ARG A 146 -9.40 -19.28 4.71
CA ARG A 146 -9.64 -19.24 3.28
C ARG A 146 -10.60 -18.11 2.96
N ASN A 147 -10.21 -17.23 2.00
CA ASN A 147 -11.02 -16.08 1.67
C ASN A 147 -10.90 -15.67 0.19
N LYS A 148 -11.85 -14.86 -0.23
CA LYS A 148 -11.94 -14.23 -1.55
C LYS A 148 -11.74 -12.71 -1.44
N GLY A 149 -11.17 -12.24 -0.32
CA GLY A 149 -10.87 -10.84 -0.07
C GLY A 149 -11.42 -10.31 1.24
N GLY A 150 -11.39 -8.99 1.39
CA GLY A 150 -11.88 -8.28 2.55
C GLY A 150 -12.31 -6.86 2.25
N ALA A 151 -13.07 -6.28 3.16
CA ALA A 151 -13.53 -4.89 3.08
C ALA A 151 -13.48 -4.22 4.45
N GLY A 152 -13.59 -2.90 4.44
CA GLY A 152 -13.67 -2.10 5.66
C GLY A 152 -13.63 -0.62 5.37
N ILE A 153 -14.05 0.15 6.35
CA ILE A 153 -13.98 1.60 6.37
C ILE A 153 -12.69 2.01 7.10
N ILE A 154 -11.82 2.75 6.43
CA ILE A 154 -10.53 3.20 6.96
C ILE A 154 -10.61 4.69 7.27
N ASN A 155 -10.36 5.08 8.51
CA ASN A 155 -10.27 6.49 8.90
C ASN A 155 -9.00 7.11 8.31
N VAL A 156 -9.10 8.29 7.67
CA VAL A 156 -8.04 8.92 6.89
C VAL A 156 -7.49 10.14 7.60
N TRP A 157 -6.19 10.15 7.85
CA TRP A 157 -5.48 11.22 8.55
C TRP A 157 -4.29 11.73 7.74
N ASN A 158 -3.92 12.99 7.97
CA ASN A 158 -2.63 13.51 7.55
C ASN A 158 -1.77 13.70 8.81
N ILE A 159 -0.64 12.97 8.87
CA ILE A 159 0.16 12.76 10.08
C ILE A 159 1.63 13.08 9.83
N HIS A 160 2.37 13.28 10.91
CA HIS A 160 3.82 13.45 10.84
C HIS A 160 4.51 12.13 10.52
N VAL A 161 5.39 12.16 9.52
CA VAL A 161 6.23 11.03 9.10
C VAL A 161 7.65 11.53 8.84
N GLU A 162 8.63 10.85 9.40
CA GLU A 162 10.04 11.20 9.18
C GLU A 162 10.44 11.01 7.71
N PRO A 163 11.38 11.81 7.17
CA PRO A 163 11.63 11.90 5.71
C PRO A 163 11.97 10.57 5.02
N ARG A 164 12.54 9.60 5.74
CA ARG A 164 12.90 8.28 5.20
C ARG A 164 11.90 7.18 5.53
N ASP A 165 10.92 7.49 6.38
CA ASP A 165 9.90 6.57 6.81
C ASP A 165 8.67 6.60 5.88
N PHE A 166 7.72 5.75 6.19
CA PHE A 166 6.33 5.88 5.78
C PHE A 166 5.40 5.49 6.92
N SER A 167 4.16 5.97 6.83
CA SER A 167 3.05 5.46 7.62
C SER A 167 1.86 5.22 6.72
N LYS A 168 1.20 4.07 6.88
CA LYS A 168 0.04 3.68 6.07
C LYS A 168 -1.04 3.01 6.90
N ALA A 169 -2.26 3.04 6.40
CA ALA A 169 -3.37 2.21 6.85
C ALA A 169 -4.05 1.54 5.68
N SER A 170 -4.30 0.24 5.79
CA SER A 170 -4.70 -0.56 4.65
C SER A 170 -5.50 -1.81 5.01
N ILE A 171 -6.11 -2.35 3.96
CA ILE A 171 -6.60 -3.72 3.90
C ILE A 171 -5.58 -4.52 3.09
N PHE A 172 -5.07 -5.57 3.70
CA PHE A 172 -4.15 -6.52 3.08
C PHE A 172 -4.86 -7.85 2.86
N VAL A 173 -4.71 -8.40 1.66
CA VAL A 173 -5.22 -9.73 1.29
C VAL A 173 -4.06 -10.51 0.69
N GLY A 174 -3.79 -11.73 1.16
CA GLY A 174 -2.63 -12.46 0.67
C GLY A 174 -2.57 -13.92 1.09
N ARG A 175 -1.42 -14.52 0.82
CA ARG A 175 -1.02 -15.84 1.28
C ARG A 175 0.04 -15.71 2.36
N ARG A 176 -0.02 -16.58 3.37
CA ARG A 176 0.95 -16.58 4.48
C ARG A 176 2.27 -17.23 4.14
N ASP A 177 2.19 -18.32 3.43
CA ASP A 177 3.32 -19.19 3.06
C ASP A 177 4.04 -18.74 1.80
N ASN A 178 3.48 -17.75 1.12
CA ASN A 178 3.99 -17.22 -0.15
C ASN A 178 3.86 -15.70 -0.19
N PHE A 179 4.59 -15.04 -1.09
CA PHE A 179 4.62 -13.59 -1.20
C PHE A 179 3.54 -13.03 -2.16
N ASP A 180 2.51 -13.81 -2.50
CA ASP A 180 1.39 -13.31 -3.29
C ASP A 180 0.48 -12.50 -2.39
N LEU A 181 0.35 -11.20 -2.67
CA LEU A 181 -0.41 -10.26 -1.85
C LEU A 181 -0.94 -9.05 -2.63
N ILE A 182 -2.00 -8.48 -2.09
CA ILE A 182 -2.56 -7.19 -2.48
C ILE A 182 -2.77 -6.38 -1.20
N ASP A 183 -2.40 -5.11 -1.24
CA ASP A 183 -2.49 -4.19 -0.11
C ASP A 183 -2.92 -2.82 -0.62
N ALA A 184 -4.02 -2.26 -0.09
CA ALA A 184 -4.53 -0.98 -0.54
C ALA A 184 -5.11 -0.16 0.62
N GLY A 185 -4.99 1.15 0.51
CA GLY A 185 -5.41 2.09 1.53
C GLY A 185 -4.84 3.48 1.33
N TRP A 186 -4.47 4.15 2.41
CA TRP A 186 -3.77 5.41 2.34
C TRP A 186 -2.35 5.32 2.92
N ILE A 187 -1.47 6.19 2.43
CA ILE A 187 -0.06 6.26 2.83
C ILE A 187 0.42 7.71 2.87
N VAL A 188 1.28 8.01 3.84
CA VAL A 188 2.12 9.21 3.88
C VAL A 188 3.57 8.78 3.74
N SER A 189 4.29 9.29 2.74
CA SER A 189 5.70 8.95 2.51
C SER A 189 6.41 9.99 1.66
N ARG A 190 7.21 10.84 2.29
CA ARG A 190 8.02 11.83 1.57
C ARG A 190 9.01 11.18 0.62
N SER A 191 9.58 10.06 0.98
CA SER A 191 10.55 9.33 0.15
C SER A 191 9.92 8.79 -1.15
N MET A 192 8.63 8.43 -1.15
CA MET A 192 7.93 7.92 -2.34
C MET A 192 7.36 9.01 -3.23
N PHE A 193 6.87 10.11 -2.64
CA PHE A 193 6.09 11.12 -3.35
C PHE A 193 6.72 12.51 -3.37
N GLY A 194 7.71 12.76 -2.50
CA GLY A 194 8.40 14.05 -2.39
C GLY A 194 7.70 15.07 -1.50
N ASP A 195 6.59 14.69 -0.86
CA ASP A 195 5.81 15.50 0.06
C ASP A 195 5.23 14.65 1.21
N ASP A 196 4.53 15.31 2.15
CA ASP A 196 3.95 14.67 3.33
C ASP A 196 2.41 14.56 3.23
N ALA A 197 1.86 14.61 2.04
CA ALA A 197 0.42 14.50 1.83
C ALA A 197 -0.06 13.05 1.92
N THR A 198 -1.27 12.86 2.44
CA THR A 198 -1.93 11.55 2.48
C THR A 198 -2.46 11.17 1.11
N ARG A 199 -2.05 10.02 0.61
CA ARG A 199 -2.30 9.57 -0.75
C ARG A 199 -2.95 8.20 -0.81
N LEU A 200 -3.86 8.01 -1.76
CA LEU A 200 -4.36 6.66 -2.12
C LEU A 200 -3.22 5.82 -2.66
N TYR A 201 -3.12 4.57 -2.22
CA TYR A 201 -2.19 3.63 -2.83
C TYR A 201 -2.80 2.24 -3.00
N GLY A 202 -2.26 1.51 -3.98
CA GLY A 202 -2.40 0.08 -4.13
C GLY A 202 -1.02 -0.53 -4.29
N PHE A 203 -0.77 -1.63 -3.64
CA PHE A 203 0.46 -2.41 -3.75
C PHE A 203 0.12 -3.87 -4.04
N TRP A 204 0.93 -4.52 -4.83
CA TRP A 204 0.83 -5.95 -5.05
C TRP A 204 2.21 -6.56 -5.19
N GLY A 205 2.34 -7.82 -4.82
CA GLY A 205 3.58 -8.57 -4.96
C GLY A 205 3.31 -10.01 -5.28
N THR A 206 4.26 -10.66 -5.95
CA THR A 206 4.22 -12.08 -6.23
C THR A 206 5.53 -12.75 -5.83
N THR A 207 5.43 -14.00 -5.43
CA THR A 207 6.61 -14.84 -5.13
C THR A 207 7.48 -15.07 -6.35
N SER A 208 6.86 -15.07 -7.54
CA SER A 208 7.55 -15.38 -8.79
C SER A 208 8.66 -14.39 -9.13
N ASP A 209 8.46 -13.12 -8.81
CA ASP A 209 9.33 -12.04 -9.27
C ASP A 209 10.12 -11.38 -8.14
N ASN A 210 9.88 -11.77 -6.88
CA ASN A 210 10.46 -11.13 -5.68
C ASN A 210 10.30 -9.59 -5.67
N LEU A 211 9.32 -9.08 -6.43
CA LEU A 211 9.09 -7.68 -6.67
C LEU A 211 7.71 -7.30 -6.18
N GLY A 212 7.67 -6.22 -5.42
CA GLY A 212 6.43 -5.54 -5.11
C GLY A 212 6.27 -4.30 -5.97
N CYS A 213 5.04 -3.94 -6.28
CA CYS A 213 4.73 -2.79 -7.10
C CYS A 213 3.70 -1.87 -6.46
N TYR A 214 4.00 -0.59 -6.42
CA TYR A 214 3.07 0.45 -5.98
C TYR A 214 2.35 1.10 -7.17
N ASN A 215 1.04 1.23 -7.04
CA ASN A 215 0.19 1.94 -7.99
C ASN A 215 0.37 1.39 -9.43
N LEU A 216 0.58 2.29 -10.40
CA LEU A 216 0.87 1.94 -11.79
C LEU A 216 2.36 2.09 -12.15
N LYS A 217 3.27 2.02 -11.17
CA LYS A 217 4.72 2.14 -11.40
C LYS A 217 5.33 0.92 -12.09
N CYS A 218 4.61 -0.21 -12.11
CA CYS A 218 4.96 -1.39 -12.87
C CYS A 218 3.73 -1.91 -13.63
N PRO A 219 3.93 -2.73 -14.68
CA PRO A 219 2.84 -3.40 -15.39
C PRO A 219 2.11 -4.39 -14.49
N GLY A 220 0.78 -4.53 -14.66
CA GLY A 220 -0.02 -5.56 -13.98
C GLY A 220 -1.40 -5.10 -13.52
N PHE A 221 -1.52 -3.99 -12.79
CA PHE A 221 -2.82 -3.46 -12.37
C PHE A 221 -3.56 -2.83 -13.56
N VAL A 222 -4.74 -3.35 -13.90
CA VAL A 222 -5.61 -2.83 -14.95
C VAL A 222 -6.59 -1.84 -14.34
N GLN A 223 -6.38 -0.55 -14.58
CA GLN A 223 -7.27 0.51 -14.12
C GLN A 223 -8.45 0.66 -15.09
N VAL A 224 -9.66 0.84 -14.55
CA VAL A 224 -10.88 1.08 -15.35
C VAL A 224 -11.58 2.38 -14.95
N SER A 225 -11.36 2.85 -13.73
CA SER A 225 -11.94 4.11 -13.26
C SER A 225 -11.39 5.31 -14.04
N GLN A 226 -12.29 6.18 -14.47
CA GLN A 226 -11.98 7.49 -15.05
C GLN A 226 -11.92 8.60 -13.99
N LYS A 227 -12.24 8.26 -12.72
CA LYS A 227 -12.36 9.23 -11.62
C LYS A 227 -11.28 9.06 -10.58
N ILE A 228 -10.73 7.86 -10.37
CA ILE A 228 -9.78 7.57 -9.31
C ILE A 228 -8.40 7.35 -9.90
N ALA A 229 -7.43 8.10 -9.42
CA ALA A 229 -6.02 7.93 -9.74
C ALA A 229 -5.25 7.41 -8.51
N LEU A 230 -4.56 6.28 -8.63
CA LEU A 230 -3.66 5.79 -7.59
C LEU A 230 -2.45 6.72 -7.43
N GLY A 231 -2.03 6.98 -6.22
CA GLY A 231 -0.89 7.85 -5.89
C GLY A 231 -1.26 9.30 -5.62
N THR A 232 -2.51 9.71 -5.81
CA THR A 232 -2.94 11.11 -5.66
C THR A 232 -3.44 11.44 -4.27
N VAL A 233 -3.43 12.73 -3.94
CA VAL A 233 -3.75 13.27 -2.62
C VAL A 233 -5.25 13.20 -2.34
N PHE A 234 -5.59 12.73 -1.12
CA PHE A 234 -6.91 12.87 -0.53
C PHE A 234 -7.08 14.22 0.19
N THR A 235 -8.25 14.84 0.01
CA THR A 235 -8.60 16.08 0.71
C THR A 235 -10.12 16.20 0.89
N PRO A 236 -10.60 16.73 2.04
CA PRO A 236 -9.86 16.91 3.28
C PRO A 236 -9.64 15.60 4.03
N THR A 237 -8.66 15.57 4.94
CA THR A 237 -8.45 14.48 5.91
C THR A 237 -9.21 14.72 7.22
N SER A 238 -9.20 13.76 8.13
CA SER A 238 -9.77 13.87 9.46
C SER A 238 -9.08 14.93 10.31
N VAL A 239 -9.82 15.49 11.28
CA VAL A 239 -9.34 16.50 12.21
C VAL A 239 -9.55 16.00 13.65
N TYR A 240 -8.53 16.12 14.51
CA TYR A 240 -8.59 15.74 15.91
C TYR A 240 -9.71 16.50 16.63
N GLY A 241 -10.59 15.77 17.32
CA GLY A 241 -11.77 16.31 17.98
C GLY A 241 -12.84 16.89 17.02
N GLY A 242 -12.70 16.69 15.71
CA GLY A 242 -13.54 17.30 14.68
C GLY A 242 -14.07 16.31 13.64
N LEU A 243 -14.23 16.82 12.43
CA LEU A 243 -14.77 16.06 11.30
C LEU A 243 -13.90 14.84 11.00
N GLN A 244 -14.54 13.68 10.84
CA GLN A 244 -13.88 12.46 10.44
C GLN A 244 -14.09 12.17 8.95
N LYS A 245 -13.01 11.79 8.27
CA LYS A 245 -13.00 11.36 6.87
C LYS A 245 -12.63 9.88 6.79
N VAL A 246 -13.29 9.18 5.91
CA VAL A 246 -13.14 7.73 5.79
C VAL A 246 -13.02 7.30 4.33
N LEU A 247 -12.33 6.20 4.12
CA LEU A 247 -12.17 5.49 2.86
C LEU A 247 -12.90 4.16 2.98
N ASP A 248 -14.00 3.97 2.25
CA ASP A 248 -14.68 2.66 2.10
C ASP A 248 -13.93 1.87 1.03
N LEU A 249 -13.25 0.80 1.42
CA LEU A 249 -12.36 0.05 0.55
C LEU A 249 -12.73 -1.44 0.56
N LYS A 250 -12.74 -2.04 -0.64
CA LYS A 250 -12.97 -3.47 -0.85
C LYS A 250 -11.91 -4.03 -1.80
N ILE A 251 -11.33 -5.15 -1.40
CA ILE A 251 -10.49 -6.00 -2.25
C ILE A 251 -11.18 -7.34 -2.34
N PHE A 252 -11.57 -7.78 -3.53
CA PHE A 252 -12.24 -9.07 -3.67
C PHE A 252 -11.97 -9.74 -5.01
N LYS A 253 -12.13 -11.05 -5.01
CA LYS A 253 -11.97 -11.90 -6.19
C LYS A 253 -13.30 -12.03 -6.93
N ASP A 254 -13.30 -11.64 -8.20
CA ASP A 254 -14.49 -11.74 -9.04
C ASP A 254 -14.80 -13.19 -9.44
N LYS A 255 -16.06 -13.60 -9.29
CA LYS A 255 -16.52 -14.97 -9.52
C LYS A 255 -16.33 -15.44 -10.97
N ALA A 256 -16.62 -14.58 -11.94
CA ALA A 256 -16.62 -14.95 -13.34
C ALA A 256 -15.21 -15.01 -13.95
N THR A 257 -14.34 -14.05 -13.58
CA THR A 257 -13.03 -13.86 -14.23
C THR A 257 -11.86 -14.24 -13.32
N SER A 258 -12.12 -14.43 -12.03
CA SER A 258 -11.10 -14.63 -11.01
C SER A 258 -10.14 -13.45 -10.80
N ASN A 259 -10.39 -12.30 -11.40
CA ASN A 259 -9.60 -11.10 -11.19
C ASN A 259 -9.80 -10.54 -9.78
N TRP A 260 -8.74 -9.98 -9.19
CA TRP A 260 -8.78 -9.34 -7.88
C TRP A 260 -9.11 -7.86 -8.04
N TRP A 261 -10.29 -7.46 -7.64
CA TRP A 261 -10.80 -6.09 -7.79
C TRP A 261 -10.47 -5.20 -6.60
N LEU A 262 -10.16 -3.94 -6.91
CA LEU A 262 -10.11 -2.82 -5.97
C LEU A 262 -11.30 -1.91 -6.21
N VAL A 263 -12.09 -1.68 -5.15
CA VAL A 263 -13.27 -0.82 -5.19
C VAL A 263 -13.22 0.19 -4.05
N LEU A 264 -13.54 1.45 -4.33
CA LEU A 264 -13.64 2.53 -3.35
C LEU A 264 -15.07 3.08 -3.35
N GLY A 265 -15.79 2.87 -2.22
CA GLY A 265 -17.23 3.15 -2.18
C GLY A 265 -17.94 2.37 -3.28
N ASP A 266 -18.51 3.10 -4.26
CA ASP A 266 -19.20 2.55 -5.42
C ASP A 266 -18.36 2.53 -6.69
N GLU A 267 -17.15 3.10 -6.66
CA GLU A 267 -16.29 3.21 -7.83
C GLU A 267 -15.36 2.02 -7.95
N SER A 268 -15.51 1.24 -9.01
CA SER A 268 -14.56 0.20 -9.40
C SER A 268 -13.28 0.84 -9.93
N VAL A 269 -12.20 0.82 -9.13
CA VAL A 269 -10.93 1.46 -9.51
C VAL A 269 -10.25 0.66 -10.62
N GLY A 270 -10.16 -0.65 -10.45
CA GLY A 270 -9.51 -1.56 -11.36
C GLY A 270 -9.27 -2.92 -10.71
N TYR A 271 -8.43 -3.72 -11.33
CA TYR A 271 -8.17 -5.07 -10.85
C TYR A 271 -6.76 -5.55 -11.18
N TRP A 272 -6.31 -6.53 -10.42
CA TRP A 272 -5.15 -7.36 -10.74
C TRP A 272 -5.63 -8.65 -11.38
N PRO A 273 -5.27 -8.94 -12.65
CA PRO A 273 -5.59 -10.21 -13.31
C PRO A 273 -5.09 -11.41 -12.50
N SER A 274 -5.90 -12.44 -12.38
CA SER A 274 -5.55 -13.65 -11.61
C SER A 274 -4.29 -14.34 -12.13
N SER A 275 -3.98 -14.18 -13.41
CA SER A 275 -2.77 -14.70 -14.05
C SER A 275 -1.46 -14.15 -13.50
N LEU A 276 -1.50 -13.00 -12.80
CA LEU A 276 -0.33 -12.44 -12.12
C LEU A 276 0.07 -13.23 -10.88
N PHE A 277 -0.87 -13.92 -10.25
CA PHE A 277 -0.67 -14.59 -8.96
C PHE A 277 -0.61 -16.10 -9.12
N LYS A 278 0.50 -16.69 -8.76
CA LYS A 278 0.67 -18.13 -8.80
C LYS A 278 -0.11 -18.84 -7.69
N ASN A 279 -0.11 -18.26 -6.49
CA ASN A 279 -0.66 -18.90 -5.30
C ASN A 279 -2.02 -18.30 -4.86
N MET A 280 -2.40 -17.12 -5.38
CA MET A 280 -3.69 -16.49 -5.16
C MET A 280 -4.66 -16.64 -6.36
N ALA A 281 -4.37 -17.52 -7.30
CA ALA A 281 -5.23 -17.73 -8.45
C ALA A 281 -6.65 -18.19 -8.07
N ASP A 282 -6.79 -18.98 -7.00
CA ASP A 282 -8.08 -19.46 -6.49
C ASP A 282 -8.58 -18.66 -5.28
N HIS A 283 -7.75 -18.50 -4.25
CA HIS A 283 -8.13 -17.86 -2.98
C HIS A 283 -6.90 -17.28 -2.28
N ALA A 284 -7.15 -16.39 -1.31
CA ALA A 284 -6.22 -16.01 -0.28
C ALA A 284 -6.49 -16.80 1.01
N ASP A 285 -5.58 -16.75 1.99
CA ASP A 285 -5.75 -17.39 3.31
C ASP A 285 -5.49 -16.43 4.48
N TYR A 286 -5.30 -15.16 4.16
CA TYR A 286 -5.01 -14.12 5.13
C TYR A 286 -5.63 -12.79 4.72
N VAL A 287 -6.37 -12.18 5.64
CA VAL A 287 -6.84 -10.79 5.53
C VAL A 287 -6.39 -10.03 6.77
N GLN A 288 -5.94 -8.80 6.57
CA GLN A 288 -5.51 -7.92 7.65
C GLN A 288 -6.05 -6.50 7.45
N TRP A 289 -6.41 -5.86 8.54
CA TRP A 289 -6.76 -4.45 8.65
C TRP A 289 -5.83 -3.81 9.67
N GLY A 290 -5.27 -2.62 9.39
CA GLY A 290 -4.43 -1.96 10.38
C GLY A 290 -3.47 -0.93 9.80
N GLY A 291 -2.67 -0.37 10.72
CA GLY A 291 -1.58 0.55 10.41
C GLY A 291 -0.23 -0.16 10.33
N GLN A 292 0.66 0.41 9.52
CA GLN A 292 2.05 -0.01 9.42
C GLN A 292 2.95 1.20 9.21
N VAL A 293 4.08 1.22 9.90
CA VAL A 293 5.14 2.21 9.71
C VAL A 293 6.45 1.55 9.35
N LEU A 294 7.28 2.27 8.61
CA LEU A 294 8.69 1.96 8.45
C LEU A 294 9.46 2.83 9.46
N ASN A 295 10.20 2.20 10.36
CA ASN A 295 11.08 2.87 11.31
C ASN A 295 12.52 2.77 10.82
N THR A 296 13.11 3.86 10.34
CA THR A 296 14.49 3.90 9.82
C THR A 296 15.51 4.37 10.84
N ALA A 297 15.14 4.51 12.12
CA ALA A 297 16.09 4.88 13.15
C ALA A 297 17.14 3.77 13.37
N PRO A 298 18.42 4.13 13.53
CA PRO A 298 19.49 3.16 13.78
C PRO A 298 19.50 2.67 15.24
N GLY A 299 20.10 1.50 15.46
CA GLY A 299 20.49 1.05 16.79
C GLY A 299 19.36 0.73 17.77
N GLY A 300 18.17 0.38 17.27
CA GLY A 300 17.01 0.06 18.11
C GLY A 300 16.24 1.29 18.63
N SER A 301 16.68 2.50 18.29
CA SER A 301 15.92 3.74 18.53
C SER A 301 14.62 3.75 17.71
N HIS A 302 13.72 4.67 18.06
CA HIS A 302 12.47 4.84 17.34
C HIS A 302 12.33 6.27 16.81
N THR A 303 11.79 6.39 15.59
CA THR A 303 11.50 7.70 14.97
C THR A 303 10.22 8.31 15.50
N SER A 304 10.00 9.60 15.23
CA SER A 304 8.76 10.31 15.56
C SER A 304 7.65 10.08 14.53
N THR A 305 7.79 9.06 13.69
CA THR A 305 6.75 8.69 12.70
C THR A 305 5.48 8.23 13.42
N GLN A 306 4.37 8.89 13.13
CA GLN A 306 3.07 8.60 13.70
C GLN A 306 2.36 7.46 12.93
N MET A 307 1.49 6.73 13.62
CA MET A 307 0.57 5.75 13.04
C MET A 307 -0.88 6.15 13.28
N GLY A 308 -1.75 5.93 12.30
CA GLY A 308 -3.18 6.22 12.41
C GLY A 308 -3.46 7.72 12.47
N SER A 309 -3.85 8.23 13.63
CA SER A 309 -4.01 9.66 13.92
C SER A 309 -2.81 10.29 14.66
N GLY A 310 -1.83 9.47 15.02
CA GLY A 310 -0.76 9.85 15.95
C GLY A 310 -1.17 9.74 17.43
N HIS A 311 -2.37 9.23 17.72
CA HIS A 311 -2.92 9.08 19.06
C HIS A 311 -3.21 7.62 19.38
N PHE A 312 -3.15 7.26 20.66
CA PHE A 312 -3.42 5.90 21.11
C PHE A 312 -4.91 5.57 21.06
N PRO A 313 -5.27 4.27 20.90
CA PRO A 313 -6.66 3.78 20.80
C PRO A 313 -7.58 4.19 21.94
N ASN A 314 -7.06 4.33 23.16
CA ASN A 314 -7.83 4.69 24.38
C ASN A 314 -8.41 6.11 24.33
N GLU A 315 -7.97 6.98 23.41
CA GLU A 315 -8.56 8.30 23.22
C GLU A 315 -9.93 8.23 22.49
N GLY A 316 -10.22 7.13 21.80
CA GLY A 316 -11.52 6.84 21.20
C GLY A 316 -11.88 7.64 19.97
N PHE A 317 -13.18 7.67 19.65
CA PHE A 317 -13.72 8.29 18.45
C PHE A 317 -13.39 9.78 18.34
N GLN A 318 -13.14 10.27 17.11
CA GLN A 318 -12.68 11.59 16.71
C GLN A 318 -11.22 11.91 17.09
N LYS A 319 -10.56 11.11 17.90
CA LYS A 319 -9.19 11.33 18.35
C LYS A 319 -8.24 10.24 17.86
N ALA A 320 -8.54 8.98 18.17
CA ALA A 320 -7.81 7.84 17.64
C ALA A 320 -8.31 7.46 16.25
N ALA A 321 -7.41 6.96 15.40
CA ALA A 321 -7.77 6.39 14.10
C ALA A 321 -8.50 5.06 14.30
N PHE A 322 -9.39 4.72 13.37
CA PHE A 322 -10.21 3.52 13.46
C PHE A 322 -10.35 2.80 12.11
N PHE A 323 -10.63 1.51 12.22
CA PHE A 323 -11.26 0.70 11.20
C PHE A 323 -12.68 0.37 11.62
N ASP A 324 -13.62 0.38 10.67
CA ASP A 324 -15.03 0.09 10.91
C ASP A 324 -15.58 -0.84 9.82
N LYS A 325 -16.62 -1.62 10.14
CA LYS A 325 -17.27 -2.57 9.23
C LYS A 325 -16.27 -3.51 8.53
N CYS A 326 -15.23 -3.94 9.26
CA CYS A 326 -14.25 -4.87 8.72
C CYS A 326 -14.89 -6.25 8.54
N VAL A 327 -14.90 -6.75 7.30
CA VAL A 327 -15.43 -8.06 6.93
C VAL A 327 -14.46 -8.76 5.98
N TYR A 328 -14.50 -10.09 5.95
CA TYR A 328 -13.84 -10.89 4.92
C TYR A 328 -14.88 -11.61 4.06
N PHE A 329 -14.50 -12.01 2.86
CA PHE A 329 -15.37 -12.72 1.92
C PHE A 329 -14.95 -14.18 1.87
N TYR A 330 -15.81 -15.08 2.35
CA TYR A 330 -15.51 -16.51 2.35
C TYR A 330 -15.87 -17.19 1.02
N THR A 331 -16.93 -16.71 0.38
CA THR A 331 -17.46 -17.24 -0.89
C THR A 331 -17.32 -16.25 -2.04
N ASP A 332 -17.51 -16.75 -3.26
CA ASP A 332 -17.46 -15.94 -4.49
C ASP A 332 -18.66 -14.96 -4.61
N ASP A 333 -19.69 -15.05 -3.76
CA ASP A 333 -20.85 -14.15 -3.78
C ASP A 333 -20.61 -12.83 -3.03
N ILE A 334 -19.40 -12.61 -2.51
CA ILE A 334 -18.93 -11.37 -1.85
C ILE A 334 -19.83 -10.99 -0.65
N VAL A 335 -20.39 -11.99 0.04
CA VAL A 335 -21.12 -11.76 1.28
C VAL A 335 -20.12 -11.54 2.41
N GLY A 336 -20.21 -10.38 3.07
CA GLY A 336 -19.32 -10.00 4.16
C GLY A 336 -19.55 -10.88 5.40
N MET A 337 -18.49 -11.55 5.84
CA MET A 337 -18.47 -12.37 7.07
C MET A 337 -17.79 -11.61 8.20
N THR A 338 -18.38 -11.62 9.38
CA THR A 338 -17.77 -11.05 10.59
C THR A 338 -16.57 -11.90 11.02
N PRO A 339 -15.37 -11.29 11.18
CA PRO A 339 -14.17 -12.02 11.58
C PRO A 339 -14.14 -12.28 13.10
N TYR A 340 -15.03 -13.16 13.59
CA TYR A 340 -15.19 -13.48 15.03
C TYR A 340 -13.91 -13.99 15.69
N TYR A 341 -13.04 -14.68 14.95
CA TYR A 341 -11.78 -15.25 15.45
C TYR A 341 -10.57 -14.44 15.03
N SER A 342 -10.77 -13.14 14.79
CA SER A 342 -9.66 -12.25 14.47
C SER A 342 -8.65 -12.15 15.60
N LYS A 343 -7.40 -11.92 15.22
CA LYS A 343 -6.26 -11.76 16.13
C LYS A 343 -5.70 -10.35 16.02
N SER A 344 -5.55 -9.69 17.16
CA SER A 344 -4.80 -8.43 17.25
C SER A 344 -3.31 -8.71 17.37
N LYS A 345 -2.49 -7.90 16.71
CA LYS A 345 -1.03 -7.94 16.82
C LYS A 345 -0.46 -6.53 16.80
N VAL A 346 0.44 -6.27 17.76
CA VAL A 346 1.21 -5.05 17.86
C VAL A 346 2.69 -5.39 17.89
N SER A 347 3.50 -4.72 17.07
CA SER A 347 4.95 -4.95 17.03
C SER A 347 5.69 -4.20 18.13
N LYS A 348 5.24 -2.98 18.46
CA LYS A 348 5.86 -2.06 19.44
C LYS A 348 4.78 -1.41 20.29
N PRO A 349 4.32 -2.07 21.37
CA PRO A 349 3.20 -1.57 22.19
C PRO A 349 3.43 -0.22 22.87
N ALA A 350 4.68 0.14 23.14
CA ALA A 350 5.02 1.44 23.70
C ALA A 350 4.88 2.60 22.71
N CYS A 351 4.94 2.31 21.38
CA CYS A 351 4.88 3.30 20.29
C CYS A 351 3.50 3.36 19.65
N TYR A 352 2.89 2.20 19.48
CA TYR A 352 1.62 2.01 18.76
C TYR A 352 0.82 0.93 19.43
N ASP A 353 -0.52 1.03 19.32
CA ASP A 353 -1.40 0.05 19.93
C ASP A 353 -2.64 -0.20 19.05
N VAL A 354 -3.42 -1.22 19.42
CA VAL A 354 -4.72 -1.55 18.84
C VAL A 354 -5.70 -1.89 19.98
N SER A 355 -6.90 -1.33 19.93
CA SER A 355 -7.93 -1.60 20.93
C SER A 355 -8.46 -3.02 20.83
N ASP A 356 -9.25 -3.43 21.80
CA ASP A 356 -10.12 -4.59 21.68
C ASP A 356 -11.03 -4.46 20.46
N VAL A 357 -11.28 -5.61 19.82
CA VAL A 357 -12.13 -5.71 18.64
C VAL A 357 -13.58 -5.79 19.07
N SER A 358 -14.40 -4.86 18.60
CA SER A 358 -15.84 -4.81 18.88
C SER A 358 -16.64 -5.35 17.69
N VAL A 359 -17.50 -6.34 17.94
CA VAL A 359 -18.45 -6.84 16.93
C VAL A 359 -19.60 -5.86 16.77
N LEU A 360 -19.94 -5.51 15.54
CA LEU A 360 -21.03 -4.59 15.23
C LEU A 360 -22.40 -5.25 15.46
N LYS A 361 -23.33 -4.48 16.01
CA LYS A 361 -24.72 -4.94 16.21
C LYS A 361 -25.55 -4.65 14.95
N GLY A 362 -26.27 -5.67 14.48
CA GLY A 362 -27.22 -5.51 13.35
C GLY A 362 -26.62 -5.47 11.96
N THR A 363 -25.29 -5.41 11.83
CA THR A 363 -24.58 -5.47 10.53
C THR A 363 -23.37 -6.39 10.67
N PRO A 364 -22.99 -7.14 9.64
CA PRO A 364 -21.72 -7.88 9.66
C PRO A 364 -20.52 -6.95 9.87
N GLY A 365 -19.50 -7.45 10.57
CA GLY A 365 -18.22 -6.80 10.69
C GLY A 365 -17.81 -6.47 12.12
N VAL A 366 -16.58 -6.00 12.22
CA VAL A 366 -15.97 -5.53 13.45
C VAL A 366 -15.43 -4.12 13.28
N GLN A 367 -15.23 -3.45 14.43
CA GLN A 367 -14.54 -2.17 14.53
C GLN A 367 -13.45 -2.22 15.58
N PHE A 368 -12.41 -1.40 15.42
CA PHE A 368 -11.35 -1.20 16.40
C PHE A 368 -10.64 0.12 16.15
N PHE A 369 -9.98 0.64 17.19
CA PHE A 369 -9.08 1.79 17.10
C PHE A 369 -7.63 1.34 17.05
N TYR A 370 -6.76 2.13 16.40
CA TYR A 370 -5.35 1.81 16.28
C TYR A 370 -4.51 3.08 16.13
N GLY A 371 -3.23 3.00 16.43
CA GLY A 371 -2.28 4.07 16.21
C GLY A 371 -1.40 4.39 17.40
N GLY A 372 -0.70 5.50 17.30
CA GLY A 372 0.17 6.04 18.34
C GLY A 372 1.18 7.04 17.80
N PRO A 373 1.85 7.79 18.71
CA PRO A 373 2.69 8.93 18.34
C PRO A 373 4.07 8.56 17.81
N GLY A 374 4.55 7.30 18.02
CA GLY A 374 5.95 7.00 17.84
C GLY A 374 6.84 7.77 18.83
N GLY A 375 8.09 7.99 18.47
CA GLY A 375 9.03 8.83 19.19
C GLY A 375 10.09 8.08 20.01
N PRO A 376 11.16 8.79 20.42
CA PRO A 376 12.32 8.18 21.04
C PRO A 376 12.05 7.53 22.42
N ASN A 377 10.95 7.91 23.07
CA ASN A 377 10.59 7.41 24.40
C ASN A 377 9.81 6.09 24.37
N CYS A 378 9.55 5.52 23.21
CA CYS A 378 8.80 4.28 23.03
C CYS A 378 9.65 3.10 22.56
N SER A 379 10.97 3.19 22.68
CA SER A 379 11.94 2.14 22.31
C SER A 379 12.06 1.05 23.38
#